data_eaf0de2603fdbedf335216e6c76ec446
#
_entry.id   eaf0de2603fdbedf335216e6c76ec446
#
_cell.length_a   1.000
_cell.length_b   1.000
_cell.length_c   1.000
_cell.angle_alpha   90.00
_cell.angle_beta   90.00
_cell.angle_gamma   90.00
#
_symmetry.space_group_name_H-M   'P 1'
#
loop_
_entity.id
_entity.type
_entity.pdbx_description
1 polymer ?
#
loop_
_entity_poly.entity_id
_entity_poly.type
_entity_poly.pdbx_seq_one_letter_code
_entity_poly.pdbx_strand_id
1 'polypeptide(L)'
;YYPWMNTYNLDAKYPLGGSLQSGYYQKSYKLSTIGWEKARTWGIGLDATINNKINISFDYYDRKTTGIIMDVPVPAEFGLDAYKDNVGAMSNRGIELMVSYNNSWGDWKFGATANMAYNKNELLDLGGVDYMADPKNEYKRREIGKRFNSYYVYKADGFFSSDAEAQAYMDKYLSLIHIPSPRDLS
;
A
#
# COMPACT_ATOMS: atom_id res chain seq x y z
N TYR A 1 -15.69 15.14 -9.37
CA TYR A 1 -15.62 14.67 -7.98
C TYR A 1 -15.05 15.79 -7.11
N TYR A 2 -15.82 16.22 -6.10
CA TYR A 2 -15.46 17.36 -5.22
C TYR A 2 -15.22 16.81 -3.80
N PRO A 3 -13.98 16.41 -3.43
CA PRO A 3 -13.69 15.76 -2.15
C PRO A 3 -13.87 16.66 -0.93
N TRP A 4 -13.93 17.98 -1.15
CA TRP A 4 -14.13 18.99 -0.11
C TRP A 4 -15.61 19.26 0.21
N MET A 5 -16.54 18.79 -0.65
CA MET A 5 -17.96 19.07 -0.49
C MET A 5 -18.64 18.05 0.41
N ASN A 6 -19.35 18.50 1.44
CA ASN A 6 -20.17 17.65 2.28
C ASN A 6 -21.32 17.04 1.47
N THR A 7 -21.52 15.75 1.61
CA THR A 7 -22.61 15.00 0.98
C THR A 7 -23.44 14.31 2.04
N TYR A 8 -24.74 14.28 1.84
CA TYR A 8 -25.69 13.60 2.70
C TYR A 8 -26.27 12.40 1.99
N ASN A 9 -26.44 11.30 2.74
CA ASN A 9 -27.18 10.13 2.27
C ASN A 9 -28.67 10.38 2.59
N LEU A 10 -29.51 10.21 1.59
CA LEU A 10 -30.97 10.41 1.68
C LEU A 10 -31.74 9.13 2.00
N ASP A 11 -31.04 7.98 2.13
CA ASP A 11 -31.65 6.66 2.35
C ASP A 11 -31.77 6.32 3.86
N ALA A 12 -31.55 7.27 4.74
CA ALA A 12 -31.76 7.05 6.16
C ALA A 12 -33.26 6.84 6.46
N LYS A 13 -33.55 5.80 7.22
CA LYS A 13 -34.88 5.52 7.70
C LYS A 13 -34.88 5.38 9.21
N TYR A 14 -35.81 6.02 9.89
CA TYR A 14 -35.97 5.91 11.33
C TYR A 14 -37.43 5.73 11.72
N PRO A 15 -37.73 4.95 12.74
CA PRO A 15 -39.09 4.74 13.20
C PRO A 15 -39.58 5.96 14.01
N LEU A 16 -40.70 6.54 13.59
CA LEU A 16 -41.38 7.60 14.30
C LEU A 16 -42.88 7.39 14.20
N GLY A 17 -43.58 7.35 15.34
CA GLY A 17 -45.04 7.17 15.39
C GLY A 17 -45.53 5.87 14.76
N GLY A 18 -44.77 4.77 14.85
CA GLY A 18 -45.14 3.45 14.30
C GLY A 18 -44.93 3.30 12.80
N SER A 19 -44.37 4.30 12.12
CA SER A 19 -44.02 4.27 10.68
C SER A 19 -42.56 4.61 10.45
N LEU A 20 -41.99 4.12 9.33
CA LEU A 20 -40.64 4.45 8.90
C LEU A 20 -40.64 5.79 8.17
N GLN A 21 -39.96 6.77 8.74
CA GLN A 21 -39.79 8.08 8.14
C GLN A 21 -38.46 8.18 7.39
N SER A 22 -38.47 8.87 6.26
CA SER A 22 -37.23 9.17 5.50
C SER A 22 -36.47 10.30 6.17
N GLY A 23 -35.16 10.12 6.26
CA GLY A 23 -34.26 11.11 6.81
C GLY A 23 -32.98 11.23 5.98
N TYR A 24 -32.06 12.03 6.46
CA TYR A 24 -30.74 12.18 5.85
C TYR A 24 -29.69 12.21 6.94
N TYR A 25 -28.48 11.75 6.60
CA TYR A 25 -27.34 11.80 7.48
C TYR A 25 -26.05 12.07 6.70
N GLN A 26 -25.07 12.64 7.36
CA GLN A 26 -23.75 12.83 6.79
C GLN A 26 -23.01 11.49 6.82
N LYS A 27 -22.63 10.98 5.63
CA LYS A 27 -21.98 9.68 5.51
C LYS A 27 -20.48 9.72 5.79
N SER A 28 -19.83 10.81 5.40
CA SER A 28 -18.38 10.97 5.59
C SER A 28 -18.05 12.40 5.95
N TYR A 29 -17.04 12.55 6.78
CA TYR A 29 -16.49 13.87 7.09
C TYR A 29 -15.69 14.40 5.90
N LYS A 30 -15.78 15.70 5.63
CA LYS A 30 -15.03 16.38 4.58
C LYS A 30 -14.20 17.50 5.18
N LEU A 31 -12.93 17.51 4.83
CA LEU A 31 -12.02 18.57 5.24
C LEU A 31 -11.98 19.66 4.16
N SER A 32 -12.26 20.88 4.54
CA SER A 32 -12.09 22.05 3.67
C SER A 32 -10.61 22.38 3.37
N THR A 33 -9.71 21.78 4.14
CA THR A 33 -8.25 21.98 4.09
C THR A 33 -7.53 21.05 3.14
N ILE A 34 -8.25 20.18 2.41
CA ILE A 34 -7.63 19.31 1.39
C ILE A 34 -6.86 20.15 0.37
N GLY A 35 -5.56 19.88 0.27
CA GLY A 35 -4.64 20.54 -0.64
C GLY A 35 -4.13 19.61 -1.75
N TRP A 36 -3.19 20.14 -2.54
CA TRP A 36 -2.52 19.40 -3.58
C TRP A 36 -1.41 18.50 -3.03
N GLU A 37 -1.28 17.33 -3.61
CA GLU A 37 -0.11 16.47 -3.41
C GLU A 37 1.12 17.16 -4.00
N LYS A 38 2.27 17.06 -3.31
CA LYS A 38 3.53 17.67 -3.72
C LYS A 38 4.54 16.57 -4.00
N ALA A 39 5.11 16.57 -5.20
CA ALA A 39 6.19 15.67 -5.58
C ALA A 39 7.49 16.47 -5.81
N ARG A 40 8.55 16.05 -5.13
CA ARG A 40 9.91 16.53 -5.37
C ARG A 40 10.72 15.38 -5.95
N THR A 41 11.30 15.61 -7.13
CA THR A 41 12.16 14.62 -7.79
C THR A 41 13.53 15.24 -8.06
N TRP A 42 14.58 14.48 -7.81
CA TRP A 42 15.90 14.77 -8.31
C TRP A 42 16.51 13.49 -8.88
N GLY A 43 17.46 13.64 -9.81
CA GLY A 43 18.12 12.51 -10.43
C GLY A 43 19.44 12.89 -11.04
N ILE A 44 20.27 11.90 -11.27
CA ILE A 44 21.55 12.01 -11.97
C ILE A 44 21.56 10.94 -13.05
N GLY A 45 21.82 11.37 -14.29
CA GLY A 45 21.97 10.50 -15.44
C GLY A 45 23.37 10.58 -16.03
N LEU A 46 23.82 9.49 -16.61
CA LEU A 46 25.07 9.38 -17.35
C LEU A 46 24.81 8.63 -18.67
N ASP A 47 25.12 9.30 -19.78
CA ASP A 47 25.12 8.70 -21.11
C ASP A 47 26.53 8.57 -21.63
N ALA A 48 26.90 7.42 -22.15
CA ALA A 48 28.21 7.16 -22.72
C ALA A 48 28.11 6.35 -24.02
N THR A 49 28.91 6.75 -25.02
CA THR A 49 29.08 6.00 -26.25
C THR A 49 30.53 5.57 -26.41
N ILE A 50 30.76 4.26 -26.51
CA ILE A 50 32.09 3.68 -26.63
C ILE A 50 32.28 3.13 -28.04
N ASN A 51 33.33 3.61 -28.71
CA ASN A 51 33.73 3.20 -30.08
C ASN A 51 32.57 3.24 -31.09
N ASN A 52 31.57 4.12 -30.91
CA ASN A 52 30.36 4.22 -31.73
C ASN A 52 29.56 2.88 -31.85
N LYS A 53 29.82 1.92 -30.98
CA LYS A 53 29.20 0.59 -31.00
C LYS A 53 28.39 0.29 -29.74
N ILE A 54 28.83 0.76 -28.60
CA ILE A 54 28.18 0.53 -27.31
C ILE A 54 27.64 1.86 -26.82
N ASN A 55 26.34 1.91 -26.56
CA ASN A 55 25.71 3.02 -25.88
C ASN A 55 25.24 2.54 -24.49
N ILE A 56 25.57 3.31 -23.49
CA ILE A 56 25.21 3.06 -22.09
C ILE A 56 24.44 4.29 -21.61
N SER A 57 23.28 4.08 -21.03
CA SER A 57 22.52 5.09 -20.29
C SER A 57 22.28 4.58 -18.90
N PHE A 58 22.66 5.34 -17.91
CA PHE A 58 22.46 5.04 -16.49
C PHE A 58 21.80 6.22 -15.84
N ASP A 59 20.68 5.96 -15.13
CA ASP A 59 19.94 6.97 -14.38
C ASP A 59 19.72 6.51 -12.94
N TYR A 60 19.94 7.44 -12.01
CA TYR A 60 19.51 7.32 -10.63
C TYR A 60 18.50 8.41 -10.32
N TYR A 61 17.41 8.06 -9.65
CA TYR A 61 16.40 9.02 -9.23
C TYR A 61 15.94 8.80 -7.78
N ASP A 62 15.54 9.89 -7.13
CA ASP A 62 14.83 9.90 -5.84
C ASP A 62 13.63 10.85 -5.96
N ARG A 63 12.43 10.30 -5.77
CA ARG A 63 11.16 11.04 -5.79
C ARG A 63 10.46 10.90 -4.46
N LYS A 64 10.26 12.00 -3.76
CA LYS A 64 9.46 12.07 -2.54
C LYS A 64 8.14 12.76 -2.84
N THR A 65 7.01 12.08 -2.56
CA THR A 65 5.66 12.62 -2.64
C THR A 65 5.13 12.81 -1.23
N THR A 66 4.59 13.99 -0.93
CA THR A 66 4.03 14.36 0.37
C THR A 66 2.62 14.90 0.21
N GLY A 67 1.82 14.84 1.27
CA GLY A 67 0.44 15.25 1.23
C GLY A 67 -0.43 14.36 0.34
N ILE A 68 -0.12 13.07 0.27
CA ILE A 68 -0.91 12.10 -0.48
C ILE A 68 -2.28 12.00 0.16
N ILE A 69 -3.32 12.14 -0.66
CA ILE A 69 -4.70 12.04 -0.20
C ILE A 69 -5.03 10.57 0.06
N MET A 70 -5.32 10.26 1.32
CA MET A 70 -5.65 8.91 1.76
C MET A 70 -6.98 8.87 2.49
N ASP A 71 -7.62 7.69 2.50
CA ASP A 71 -8.79 7.44 3.34
C ASP A 71 -8.30 7.15 4.76
N VAL A 72 -8.61 8.05 5.68
CA VAL A 72 -8.29 7.91 7.11
C VAL A 72 -9.46 7.22 7.80
N PRO A 73 -9.23 6.06 8.45
CA PRO A 73 -10.30 5.36 9.15
C PRO A 73 -10.80 6.17 10.34
N VAL A 74 -12.10 6.11 10.56
CA VAL A 74 -12.77 6.72 11.72
C VAL A 74 -13.25 5.59 12.63
N PRO A 75 -13.12 5.70 13.96
CA PRO A 75 -13.69 4.74 14.88
C PRO A 75 -15.20 4.54 14.64
N ALA A 76 -15.68 3.30 14.71
CA ALA A 76 -17.06 2.95 14.38
C ALA A 76 -18.10 3.68 15.23
N GLU A 77 -17.72 4.10 16.43
CA GLU A 77 -18.56 4.83 17.39
C GLU A 77 -19.02 6.19 16.86
N PHE A 78 -18.29 6.77 15.92
CA PHE A 78 -18.67 8.04 15.29
C PHE A 78 -19.75 7.89 14.22
N GLY A 79 -20.04 6.65 13.77
CA GLY A 79 -21.05 6.38 12.74
C GLY A 79 -20.75 7.01 11.37
N LEU A 80 -19.50 7.34 11.12
CA LEU A 80 -19.03 7.95 9.86
C LEU A 80 -18.12 6.99 9.11
N ASP A 81 -18.15 7.05 7.79
CA ASP A 81 -17.17 6.38 6.94
C ASP A 81 -15.81 7.11 7.03
N ALA A 82 -14.76 6.45 6.54
CA ALA A 82 -13.43 7.04 6.39
C ALA A 82 -13.51 8.39 5.65
N TYR A 83 -12.72 9.35 6.08
CA TYR A 83 -12.60 10.65 5.42
C TYR A 83 -11.27 10.77 4.67
N LYS A 84 -11.21 11.68 3.68
CA LYS A 84 -10.00 11.94 2.90
C LYS A 84 -9.22 13.09 3.50
N ASP A 85 -7.90 12.87 3.67
CA ASP A 85 -6.99 13.90 4.14
C ASP A 85 -5.61 13.75 3.49
N ASN A 86 -4.81 14.84 3.50
CA ASN A 86 -3.45 14.91 2.97
C ASN A 86 -2.43 14.38 3.99
N VAL A 87 -2.52 13.13 4.37
CA VAL A 87 -1.74 12.54 5.47
C VAL A 87 -0.58 11.66 5.00
N GLY A 88 -0.55 11.24 3.74
CA GLY A 88 0.42 10.31 3.24
C GLY A 88 1.73 10.94 2.79
N ALA A 89 2.84 10.24 3.00
CA ALA A 89 4.10 10.54 2.34
C ALA A 89 4.80 9.26 1.87
N MET A 90 5.42 9.31 0.70
CA MET A 90 6.02 8.16 0.05
C MET A 90 7.31 8.56 -0.67
N SER A 91 8.30 7.68 -0.65
CA SER A 91 9.54 7.78 -1.40
C SER A 91 9.61 6.67 -2.45
N ASN A 92 10.07 7.03 -3.64
CA ASN A 92 10.43 6.12 -4.73
C ASN A 92 11.85 6.48 -5.16
N ARG A 93 12.78 5.55 -5.01
CA ARG A 93 14.15 5.72 -5.46
C ARG A 93 14.58 4.51 -6.27
N GLY A 94 15.33 4.76 -7.33
CA GLY A 94 15.69 3.67 -8.22
C GLY A 94 16.86 3.97 -9.12
N ILE A 95 17.25 2.93 -9.83
CA ILE A 95 18.25 2.98 -10.88
C ILE A 95 17.66 2.41 -12.16
N GLU A 96 18.04 2.98 -13.27
CA GLU A 96 17.75 2.50 -14.60
C GLU A 96 19.04 2.36 -15.38
N LEU A 97 19.22 1.28 -16.09
CA LEU A 97 20.39 0.99 -16.91
C LEU A 97 19.94 0.46 -18.27
N MET A 98 20.40 1.09 -19.31
CA MET A 98 20.25 0.59 -20.67
C MET A 98 21.64 0.43 -21.28
N VAL A 99 21.87 -0.72 -21.92
CA VAL A 99 23.08 -0.98 -22.69
C VAL A 99 22.68 -1.46 -24.06
N SER A 100 23.13 -0.80 -25.10
CA SER A 100 22.92 -1.24 -26.48
C SER A 100 24.26 -1.43 -27.20
N TYR A 101 24.36 -2.50 -27.94
CA TYR A 101 25.50 -2.81 -28.78
C TYR A 101 25.05 -2.91 -30.24
N ASN A 102 25.74 -2.20 -31.12
CA ASN A 102 25.50 -2.22 -32.57
C ASN A 102 26.82 -2.37 -33.29
N ASN A 103 26.90 -3.33 -34.19
CA ASN A 103 28.10 -3.56 -34.97
C ASN A 103 27.75 -4.11 -36.37
N SER A 104 28.67 -3.92 -37.31
CA SER A 104 28.57 -4.48 -38.65
C SER A 104 29.87 -5.13 -39.05
N TRP A 105 29.78 -6.30 -39.70
CA TRP A 105 30.90 -7.08 -40.24
C TRP A 105 30.57 -7.45 -41.68
N GLY A 106 31.18 -6.77 -42.63
CA GLY A 106 30.81 -6.90 -44.05
C GLY A 106 29.33 -6.59 -44.27
N ASP A 107 28.59 -7.54 -44.83
CA ASP A 107 27.16 -7.41 -45.09
C ASP A 107 26.25 -7.68 -43.86
N TRP A 108 26.82 -8.16 -42.76
CA TRP A 108 26.09 -8.50 -41.53
C TRP A 108 25.99 -7.30 -40.60
N LYS A 109 24.76 -7.05 -40.13
CA LYS A 109 24.48 -6.03 -39.12
C LYS A 109 23.90 -6.72 -37.91
N PHE A 110 24.47 -6.44 -36.74
CA PHE A 110 24.01 -6.97 -35.47
C PHE A 110 23.71 -5.83 -34.50
N GLY A 111 22.57 -5.93 -33.82
CA GLY A 111 22.18 -5.02 -32.75
C GLY A 111 21.52 -5.77 -31.60
N ALA A 112 21.92 -5.46 -30.39
CA ALA A 112 21.31 -5.99 -29.18
C ALA A 112 21.17 -4.87 -28.15
N THR A 113 20.03 -4.85 -27.43
CA THR A 113 19.78 -3.88 -26.34
C THR A 113 19.28 -4.64 -25.12
N ALA A 114 19.86 -4.34 -23.96
CA ALA A 114 19.42 -4.82 -22.66
C ALA A 114 19.06 -3.62 -21.79
N ASN A 115 17.97 -3.71 -21.03
CA ASN A 115 17.57 -2.72 -20.06
C ASN A 115 17.24 -3.38 -18.71
N MET A 116 17.55 -2.67 -17.65
CA MET A 116 17.27 -3.07 -16.27
C MET A 116 16.76 -1.84 -15.50
N ALA A 117 15.70 -2.03 -14.74
CA ALA A 117 15.21 -1.03 -13.81
C ALA A 117 14.99 -1.64 -12.42
N TYR A 118 15.42 -0.93 -11.39
CA TYR A 118 15.14 -1.29 -10.00
C TYR A 118 14.54 -0.10 -9.29
N ASN A 119 13.38 -0.29 -8.65
CA ASN A 119 12.70 0.72 -7.86
C ASN A 119 12.43 0.23 -6.44
N LYS A 120 12.86 1.02 -5.45
CA LYS A 120 12.49 0.86 -4.05
C LYS A 120 11.42 1.89 -3.70
N ASN A 121 10.21 1.41 -3.48
CA ASN A 121 9.12 2.20 -2.93
C ASN A 121 9.07 2.05 -1.42
N GLU A 122 8.89 3.13 -0.67
CA GLU A 122 8.85 3.14 0.78
C GLU A 122 7.83 4.17 1.27
N LEU A 123 6.92 3.74 2.14
CA LEU A 123 5.95 4.60 2.79
C LEU A 123 6.61 5.31 3.97
N LEU A 124 6.50 6.63 4.04
CA LEU A 124 7.20 7.47 5.02
C LEU A 124 6.28 7.99 6.11
N ASP A 125 5.01 8.21 5.80
CA ASP A 125 4.04 8.79 6.73
C ASP A 125 2.63 8.32 6.40
N LEU A 126 1.81 8.14 7.43
CA LEU A 126 0.41 7.74 7.39
C LEU A 126 -0.48 8.61 8.29
N GLY A 127 -0.07 9.86 8.56
CA GLY A 127 -0.87 10.77 9.39
C GLY A 127 -0.89 10.42 10.88
N GLY A 128 0.24 9.94 11.40
CA GLY A 128 0.40 9.66 12.83
C GLY A 128 0.00 8.25 13.26
N VAL A 129 -0.29 7.35 12.31
CA VAL A 129 -0.49 5.93 12.58
C VAL A 129 0.62 5.12 11.95
N ASP A 130 1.02 4.02 12.61
CA ASP A 130 2.11 3.16 12.12
C ASP A 130 1.69 2.31 10.93
N TYR A 131 0.40 1.98 10.86
CA TYR A 131 -0.16 1.22 9.76
C TYR A 131 -1.65 1.49 9.53
N MET A 132 -2.10 1.23 8.32
CA MET A 132 -3.51 1.19 7.92
C MET A 132 -3.80 -0.09 7.16
N ALA A 133 -4.86 -0.82 7.53
CA ALA A 133 -5.39 -1.91 6.72
C ALA A 133 -6.05 -1.34 5.45
N ASP A 134 -5.99 -2.07 4.35
CA ASP A 134 -6.73 -1.71 3.16
C ASP A 134 -8.21 -2.07 3.35
N PRO A 135 -9.16 -1.11 3.26
CA PRO A 135 -10.58 -1.38 3.52
C PRO A 135 -11.22 -2.33 2.49
N LYS A 136 -10.56 -2.55 1.35
CA LYS A 136 -11.03 -3.41 0.26
C LYS A 136 -10.35 -4.76 0.19
N ASN A 137 -9.22 -4.92 0.89
CA ASN A 137 -8.44 -6.15 0.83
C ASN A 137 -7.71 -6.39 2.15
N GLU A 138 -8.24 -7.32 2.94
CA GLU A 138 -7.71 -7.68 4.27
C GLU A 138 -6.26 -8.21 4.25
N TYR A 139 -5.80 -8.72 3.09
CA TYR A 139 -4.43 -9.19 2.91
C TYR A 139 -3.43 -8.08 2.55
N LYS A 140 -3.90 -6.84 2.42
CA LYS A 140 -3.04 -5.68 2.13
C LYS A 140 -2.97 -4.74 3.31
N ARG A 141 -1.75 -4.28 3.56
CA ARG A 141 -1.45 -3.36 4.65
C ARG A 141 -0.52 -2.26 4.16
N ARG A 142 -0.83 -1.05 4.57
CA ARG A 142 0.06 0.10 4.43
C ARG A 142 0.75 0.29 5.76
N GLU A 143 2.07 0.19 5.77
CA GLU A 143 2.88 0.26 6.99
C GLU A 143 4.10 1.13 6.71
N ILE A 144 4.45 2.02 7.65
CA ILE A 144 5.61 2.90 7.54
C ILE A 144 6.89 2.06 7.39
N GLY A 145 7.78 2.46 6.48
CA GLY A 145 9.01 1.75 6.15
C GLY A 145 8.84 0.56 5.21
N LYS A 146 7.62 0.19 4.84
CA LYS A 146 7.32 -0.87 3.87
C LYS A 146 6.91 -0.29 2.52
N ARG A 147 6.80 -1.16 1.52
CA ARG A 147 6.22 -0.79 0.22
C ARG A 147 4.74 -0.45 0.37
N PHE A 148 4.28 0.50 -0.40
CA PHE A 148 2.87 0.85 -0.45
C PHE A 148 2.03 -0.37 -0.86
N ASN A 149 0.96 -0.66 -0.10
CA ASN A 149 0.11 -1.84 -0.28
C ASN A 149 0.87 -3.19 -0.23
N SER A 150 1.75 -3.36 0.75
CA SER A 150 2.40 -4.65 1.01
C SER A 150 1.39 -5.71 1.42
N TYR A 151 1.61 -6.94 0.97
CA TYR A 151 0.85 -8.08 1.46
C TYR A 151 1.24 -8.39 2.91
N TYR A 152 0.22 -8.57 3.73
CA TYR A 152 0.35 -8.96 5.13
C TYR A 152 -0.40 -10.27 5.34
N VAL A 153 0.33 -11.35 5.28
CA VAL A 153 -0.19 -12.72 5.33
C VAL A 153 0.62 -13.57 6.30
N TYR A 154 0.03 -14.65 6.77
CA TYR A 154 0.78 -15.63 7.55
C TYR A 154 1.88 -16.25 6.69
N LYS A 155 3.08 -16.33 7.25
CA LYS A 155 4.19 -17.04 6.63
C LYS A 155 4.00 -18.55 6.90
N ALA A 156 3.91 -19.34 5.85
CA ALA A 156 3.95 -20.79 5.99
C ALA A 156 5.34 -21.23 6.46
N ASP A 157 5.39 -21.97 7.55
CA ASP A 157 6.64 -22.43 8.16
C ASP A 157 6.96 -23.90 7.80
N GLY A 158 6.25 -24.44 6.81
CA GLY A 158 6.40 -25.80 6.32
C GLY A 158 5.21 -26.69 6.63
N PHE A 159 5.44 -27.98 6.51
CA PHE A 159 4.47 -29.03 6.82
C PHE A 159 5.03 -29.94 7.92
N PHE A 160 4.17 -30.45 8.77
CA PHE A 160 4.56 -31.48 9.71
C PHE A 160 4.95 -32.77 8.96
N SER A 161 6.07 -33.37 9.36
CA SER A 161 6.59 -34.58 8.72
C SER A 161 5.92 -35.85 9.24
N SER A 162 5.24 -35.75 10.40
CA SER A 162 4.53 -36.86 11.02
C SER A 162 3.42 -36.38 11.95
N ASP A 163 2.46 -37.26 12.23
CA ASP A 163 1.39 -36.98 13.19
C ASP A 163 1.93 -36.73 14.61
N ALA A 164 3.03 -37.38 14.97
CA ALA A 164 3.69 -37.17 16.28
C ALA A 164 4.27 -35.75 16.40
N GLU A 165 4.83 -35.20 15.34
CA GLU A 165 5.32 -33.83 15.29
C GLU A 165 4.16 -32.82 15.41
N ALA A 166 3.07 -33.06 14.67
CA ALA A 166 1.87 -32.26 14.75
C ALA A 166 1.25 -32.26 16.16
N GLN A 167 1.19 -33.43 16.81
CA GLN A 167 0.69 -33.57 18.16
C GLN A 167 1.57 -32.82 19.18
N ALA A 168 2.90 -32.95 19.08
CA ALA A 168 3.84 -32.24 19.94
C ALA A 168 3.72 -30.71 19.79
N TYR A 169 3.47 -30.24 18.57
CA TYR A 169 3.20 -28.81 18.32
C TYR A 169 1.88 -28.37 18.97
N MET A 170 0.83 -29.16 18.82
CA MET A 170 -0.47 -28.89 19.45
C MET A 170 -0.35 -28.85 20.97
N ASP A 171 0.31 -29.82 21.59
CA ASP A 171 0.53 -29.86 23.02
C ASP A 171 1.32 -28.66 23.56
N LYS A 172 2.29 -28.20 22.76
CA LYS A 172 3.11 -27.03 23.13
C LYS A 172 2.39 -25.69 22.99
N TYR A 173 1.59 -25.50 21.97
CA TYR A 173 1.04 -24.18 21.63
C TYR A 173 -0.46 -24.07 21.83
N LEU A 174 -1.24 -25.13 21.63
CA LEU A 174 -2.69 -25.09 21.80
C LEU A 174 -3.13 -25.29 23.24
N SER A 175 -2.32 -25.91 24.07
CA SER A 175 -2.59 -25.96 25.53
C SER A 175 -2.64 -24.59 26.21
N LEU A 176 -2.00 -23.57 25.56
CA LEU A 176 -2.05 -22.18 26.03
C LEU A 176 -3.26 -21.40 25.49
N ILE A 177 -3.98 -21.94 24.50
CA ILE A 177 -5.16 -21.30 23.88
C ILE A 177 -6.46 -21.82 24.50
N HIS A 178 -6.42 -22.92 25.22
CA HIS A 178 -7.56 -23.41 25.97
C HIS A 178 -7.73 -22.61 27.26
N ILE A 179 -8.20 -21.38 27.14
CA ILE A 179 -8.80 -20.66 28.26
C ILE A 179 -10.14 -21.33 28.48
N PRO A 180 -10.33 -22.07 29.57
CA PRO A 180 -11.63 -22.68 29.83
C PRO A 180 -12.69 -21.60 29.87
N SER A 181 -13.73 -21.78 29.08
CA SER A 181 -14.91 -20.92 29.15
C SER A 181 -15.41 -20.85 30.59
N PRO A 182 -15.92 -19.72 31.07
CA PRO A 182 -16.55 -19.67 32.40
C PRO A 182 -17.65 -20.71 32.62
N ARG A 183 -18.16 -21.35 31.57
CA ARG A 183 -19.12 -22.45 31.60
C ARG A 183 -18.49 -23.82 31.88
N ASP A 184 -17.18 -23.97 31.75
CA ASP A 184 -16.45 -25.22 31.96
C ASP A 184 -15.96 -25.34 33.42
N LEU A 185 -16.26 -24.33 34.25
CA LEU A 185 -15.90 -24.24 35.68
C LEU A 185 -17.10 -24.44 36.63
N SER A 186 -18.24 -24.92 36.11
CA SER A 186 -19.45 -25.21 36.93
C SER A 186 -19.66 -26.68 37.10
#